data_d0363ee2673fab308a2944343fc380aa
#
_entry.id   d0363ee2673fab308a2944343fc380aa
#
_cell.length_a   1.000
_cell.length_b   1.000
_cell.length_c   1.000
_cell.angle_alpha   90.00
_cell.angle_beta   90.00
_cell.angle_gamma   90.00
#
_symmetry.space_group_name_H-M   'P 1'
#
loop_
_entity.id
_entity.type
_entity.pdbx_description
1 polymer ?
#
loop_
_entity_poly.entity_id
_entity_poly.type
_entity_poly.pdbx_seq_one_letter_code
_entity_poly.pdbx_strand_id
1 'polypeptide(L)'
;MSIGSSSFVILYHRTPFDESIDSEGNRTWVDQKSPNGIIPTLRNLFRNKEDGTWIAWRRVDSVDNAEDESIEMTNPAPFTLCRIPLEDNQISSFYHITSKECFWPILHTFPTHFNVNNADWGIFEEVNRRFAEAACKEAAEG
;
A
#
# COMPACT_ATOMS: atom_id res chain seq x y z
N MET A 1 9.97 -21.34 5.48
CA MET A 1 9.32 -20.03 5.51
C MET A 1 10.23 -19.08 6.26
N SER A 2 10.62 -17.99 5.63
CA SER A 2 11.25 -16.90 6.36
C SER A 2 10.21 -16.29 7.27
N ILE A 3 10.41 -16.36 8.57
CA ILE A 3 9.60 -15.64 9.56
C ILE A 3 9.89 -14.17 9.33
N GLY A 4 8.83 -13.34 9.22
CA GLY A 4 8.97 -11.90 9.13
C GLY A 4 9.79 -11.38 10.31
N SER A 5 10.59 -10.38 10.08
CA SER A 5 11.51 -9.83 11.10
C SER A 5 11.17 -8.41 11.52
N SER A 6 10.13 -7.82 10.92
CA SER A 6 9.78 -6.42 11.15
C SER A 6 9.05 -6.23 12.47
N SER A 7 9.64 -5.47 13.38
CA SER A 7 8.99 -5.04 14.64
C SER A 7 7.99 -3.90 14.43
N PHE A 8 7.99 -3.27 13.24
CA PHE A 8 7.17 -2.12 12.91
C PHE A 8 6.66 -2.22 11.47
N VAL A 9 5.34 -2.28 11.28
CA VAL A 9 4.72 -2.41 9.96
C VAL A 9 3.73 -1.25 9.73
N ILE A 10 3.87 -0.57 8.60
CA ILE A 10 2.90 0.42 8.11
C ILE A 10 2.15 -0.19 6.92
N LEU A 11 0.82 -0.19 7.02
CA LEU A 11 -0.04 -0.50 5.88
C LEU A 11 -0.60 0.82 5.32
N TYR A 12 -0.14 1.18 4.13
CA TYR A 12 -0.65 2.34 3.44
C TYR A 12 -0.67 2.07 1.94
N HIS A 13 -1.80 2.30 1.31
CA HIS A 13 -2.03 1.91 -0.09
C HIS A 13 -1.03 2.47 -1.10
N ARG A 14 -0.43 3.63 -0.83
CA ARG A 14 0.57 4.26 -1.70
C ARG A 14 1.98 3.97 -1.21
N THR A 15 2.90 3.91 -2.16
CA THR A 15 4.34 3.83 -1.88
C THR A 15 4.86 5.13 -1.24
N PRO A 16 5.93 5.05 -0.44
CA PRO A 16 6.53 6.24 0.18
C PRO A 16 7.23 7.17 -0.81
N PHE A 17 7.60 6.65 -1.99
CA PHE A 17 8.27 7.36 -3.08
C PHE A 17 7.62 6.99 -4.41
N ASP A 18 7.79 7.83 -5.42
CA ASP A 18 7.42 7.49 -6.79
C ASP A 18 8.53 6.67 -7.45
N GLU A 19 8.13 5.63 -8.16
CA GLU A 19 9.04 4.80 -8.96
C GLU A 19 9.28 5.45 -10.31
N SER A 20 10.53 5.52 -10.72
CA SER A 20 10.95 5.93 -12.05
C SER A 20 11.81 4.84 -12.66
N ILE A 21 11.48 4.42 -13.89
CA ILE A 21 12.25 3.45 -14.65
C ILE A 21 12.82 4.18 -15.87
N ASP A 22 14.13 4.12 -16.04
CA ASP A 22 14.78 4.74 -17.20
C ASP A 22 14.68 3.87 -18.47
N SER A 23 15.19 4.36 -19.58
CA SER A 23 15.18 3.66 -20.88
C SER A 23 16.02 2.37 -20.88
N GLU A 24 16.90 2.20 -19.91
CA GLU A 24 17.76 1.01 -19.74
C GLU A 24 17.15 0.00 -18.76
N GLY A 25 15.98 0.34 -18.17
CA GLY A 25 15.28 -0.50 -17.21
C GLY A 25 15.76 -0.36 -15.76
N ASN A 26 16.64 0.61 -15.46
CA ASN A 26 17.08 0.86 -14.10
C ASN A 26 15.98 1.56 -13.30
N ARG A 27 15.71 1.05 -12.10
CA ARG A 27 14.70 1.58 -11.19
C ARG A 27 15.33 2.61 -10.25
N THR A 28 14.69 3.76 -10.14
CA THR A 28 15.03 4.80 -9.15
C THR A 28 13.78 5.22 -8.38
N TRP A 29 13.99 5.66 -7.15
CA TRP A 29 12.94 6.14 -6.26
C TRP A 29 13.12 7.64 -6.03
N VAL A 30 12.08 8.40 -6.35
CA VAL A 30 12.10 9.87 -6.27
C VAL A 30 11.02 10.37 -5.32
N ASP A 31 11.27 11.52 -4.70
CA ASP A 31 10.26 12.17 -3.89
C ASP A 31 9.03 12.54 -4.74
N GLN A 32 7.86 12.32 -4.18
CA GLN A 32 6.61 12.69 -4.84
C GLN A 32 6.53 14.20 -5.05
N LYS A 33 6.14 14.62 -6.24
CA LYS A 33 6.02 16.05 -6.59
C LYS A 33 5.01 16.80 -5.72
N SER A 34 3.97 16.12 -5.29
CA SER A 34 2.93 16.67 -4.43
C SER A 34 2.51 15.62 -3.40
N PRO A 35 3.35 15.36 -2.38
CA PRO A 35 3.00 14.42 -1.35
C PRO A 35 1.82 14.96 -0.55
N ASN A 36 0.81 14.13 -0.29
CA ASN A 36 -0.16 14.48 0.74
C ASN A 36 0.56 14.44 2.11
N GLY A 37 0.09 15.23 3.06
CA GLY A 37 0.78 15.42 4.34
C GLY A 37 1.03 14.14 5.15
N ILE A 38 0.30 13.06 4.88
CA ILE A 38 0.44 11.80 5.63
C ILE A 38 1.69 11.02 5.22
N ILE A 39 2.08 10.99 3.93
CA ILE A 39 3.23 10.22 3.46
C ILE A 39 4.54 10.69 4.11
N PRO A 40 4.89 12.00 4.12
CA PRO A 40 6.07 12.48 4.83
C PRO A 40 6.06 12.15 6.33
N THR A 41 4.89 12.25 6.97
CA THR A 41 4.72 11.92 8.39
C THR A 41 5.00 10.45 8.65
N LEU A 42 4.42 9.55 7.87
CA LEU A 42 4.63 8.11 7.99
C LEU A 42 6.09 7.72 7.70
N ARG A 43 6.73 8.32 6.67
CA ARG A 43 8.15 8.08 6.39
C ARG A 43 9.05 8.45 7.56
N ASN A 44 8.74 9.54 8.25
CA ASN A 44 9.55 9.97 9.41
C ASN A 44 9.53 8.95 10.56
N LEU A 45 8.50 8.11 10.67
CA LEU A 45 8.45 7.07 11.68
C LEU A 45 9.55 6.02 11.52
N PHE A 46 10.04 5.80 10.29
CA PHE A 46 11.14 4.86 10.03
C PHE A 46 12.51 5.36 10.49
N ARG A 47 12.70 6.68 10.69
CA ARG A 47 13.99 7.24 11.11
C ARG A 47 14.54 6.66 12.42
N ASN A 48 13.65 6.18 13.27
CA ASN A 48 13.96 5.63 14.59
C ASN A 48 13.71 4.12 14.67
N LYS A 49 13.57 3.44 13.53
CA LYS A 49 13.28 2.01 13.42
C LYS A 49 14.32 1.37 12.52
N GLU A 50 14.92 0.27 12.98
CA GLU A 50 15.97 -0.43 12.24
C GLU A 50 15.42 -1.53 11.32
N ASP A 51 14.19 -1.99 11.56
CA ASP A 51 13.60 -3.17 10.94
C ASP A 51 12.11 -2.99 10.60
N GLY A 52 11.77 -1.88 10.00
CA GLY A 52 10.39 -1.57 9.62
C GLY A 52 10.03 -2.04 8.22
N THR A 53 8.76 -2.34 7.99
CA THR A 53 8.20 -2.62 6.67
C THR A 53 7.05 -1.67 6.33
N TRP A 54 7.10 -1.14 5.12
CA TRP A 54 5.99 -0.40 4.51
C TRP A 54 5.29 -1.29 3.50
N ILE A 55 3.98 -1.53 3.67
CA ILE A 55 3.19 -2.34 2.74
C ILE A 55 2.29 -1.43 1.91
N ALA A 56 2.42 -1.53 0.59
CA ALA A 56 1.63 -0.79 -0.39
C ALA A 56 1.15 -1.74 -1.49
N TRP A 57 0.32 -1.28 -2.40
CA TRP A 57 0.04 -2.04 -3.63
C TRP A 57 0.93 -1.63 -4.78
N ARG A 58 1.04 -2.50 -5.77
CA ARG A 58 1.48 -2.19 -7.12
C ARG A 58 0.44 -2.64 -8.14
N ARG A 59 0.33 -1.91 -9.23
CA ARG A 59 -0.57 -2.25 -10.32
C ARG A 59 0.04 -3.33 -11.20
N VAL A 60 -0.77 -4.32 -11.57
CA VAL A 60 -0.40 -5.40 -12.49
C VAL A 60 -1.52 -5.62 -13.51
N ASP A 61 -1.19 -6.18 -14.66
CA ASP A 61 -2.18 -6.53 -15.68
C ASP A 61 -3.00 -7.77 -15.28
N SER A 62 -2.36 -8.72 -14.57
CA SER A 62 -3.01 -9.89 -13.97
C SER A 62 -2.36 -10.24 -12.65
N VAL A 63 -3.17 -10.64 -11.68
CA VAL A 63 -2.70 -11.17 -10.39
C VAL A 63 -2.33 -12.66 -10.49
N ASP A 64 -2.69 -13.34 -11.58
CA ASP A 64 -2.35 -14.73 -11.79
C ASP A 64 -0.83 -14.90 -11.85
N ASN A 65 -0.27 -15.65 -10.90
CA ASN A 65 1.18 -15.85 -10.73
C ASN A 65 1.97 -14.58 -10.36
N ALA A 66 1.32 -13.46 -9.98
CA ALA A 66 1.99 -12.29 -9.47
C ALA A 66 2.26 -12.45 -7.97
N GLU A 67 3.52 -12.35 -7.58
CA GLU A 67 3.94 -12.43 -6.18
C GLU A 67 4.10 -11.04 -5.57
N ASP A 68 4.09 -10.99 -4.23
CA ASP A 68 4.47 -9.79 -3.50
C ASP A 68 5.92 -9.45 -3.82
N GLU A 69 6.20 -8.16 -3.98
CA GLU A 69 7.53 -7.64 -4.26
C GLU A 69 8.12 -7.03 -2.99
N SER A 70 9.34 -7.43 -2.65
CA SER A 70 10.08 -6.92 -1.50
C SER A 70 11.30 -6.14 -1.98
N ILE A 71 11.43 -4.89 -1.54
CA ILE A 71 12.47 -3.96 -1.97
C ILE A 71 13.11 -3.33 -0.74
N GLU A 72 14.45 -3.41 -0.67
CA GLU A 72 15.22 -2.71 0.36
C GLU A 72 15.30 -1.21 0.04
N MET A 73 14.88 -0.40 0.99
CA MET A 73 14.91 1.06 0.91
C MET A 73 15.95 1.59 1.90
N THR A 74 16.57 2.72 1.58
CA THR A 74 17.66 3.30 2.39
C THR A 74 17.38 4.72 2.89
N ASN A 75 16.31 5.35 2.45
CA ASN A 75 15.93 6.72 2.80
C ASN A 75 14.48 6.77 3.33
N PRO A 76 14.20 7.37 4.47
CA PRO A 76 15.05 8.19 5.37
C PRO A 76 15.97 7.38 6.29
N ALA A 77 15.78 6.08 6.36
CA ALA A 77 16.57 5.08 7.08
C ALA A 77 16.31 3.72 6.40
N PRO A 78 17.07 2.66 6.66
CA PRO A 78 16.79 1.34 6.12
C PRO A 78 15.41 0.84 6.51
N PHE A 79 14.63 0.37 5.53
CA PHE A 79 13.34 -0.30 5.72
C PHE A 79 13.00 -1.15 4.49
N THR A 80 12.08 -2.09 4.64
CA THR A 80 11.57 -2.89 3.53
C THR A 80 10.29 -2.28 2.96
N LEU A 81 10.22 -2.12 1.64
CA LEU A 81 8.98 -1.83 0.92
C LEU A 81 8.41 -3.12 0.34
N CYS A 82 7.30 -3.59 0.89
CA CYS A 82 6.53 -4.71 0.36
C CYS A 82 5.40 -4.18 -0.52
N ARG A 83 5.28 -4.67 -1.76
CA ARG A 83 4.21 -4.28 -2.68
C ARG A 83 3.38 -5.48 -3.09
N ILE A 84 2.11 -5.49 -2.69
CA ILE A 84 1.15 -6.51 -3.10
C ILE A 84 0.61 -6.21 -4.51
N PRO A 85 0.48 -7.22 -5.39
CA PRO A 85 -0.05 -7.02 -6.74
C PRO A 85 -1.58 -6.87 -6.71
N LEU A 86 -2.10 -5.83 -7.36
CA LEU A 86 -3.53 -5.63 -7.59
C LEU A 86 -3.78 -5.22 -9.05
N GLU A 87 -4.87 -5.71 -9.61
CA GLU A 87 -5.36 -5.29 -10.92
C GLU A 87 -6.12 -3.96 -10.85
N ASP A 88 -6.27 -3.28 -11.97
CA ASP A 88 -6.97 -1.99 -12.06
C ASP A 88 -8.41 -2.05 -11.57
N ASN A 89 -9.13 -3.13 -11.85
CA ASN A 89 -10.49 -3.33 -11.37
C ASN A 89 -10.54 -3.45 -9.83
N GLN A 90 -9.58 -4.13 -9.21
CA GLN A 90 -9.48 -4.26 -7.77
C GLN A 90 -9.16 -2.91 -7.11
N ILE A 91 -8.19 -2.16 -7.66
CA ILE A 91 -7.84 -0.81 -7.17
C ILE A 91 -9.02 0.14 -7.32
N SER A 92 -9.67 0.15 -8.48
CA SER A 92 -10.82 1.01 -8.76
C SER A 92 -12.00 0.70 -7.83
N SER A 93 -12.37 -0.56 -7.69
CA SER A 93 -13.46 -0.98 -6.82
C SER A 93 -13.16 -0.70 -5.35
N PHE A 94 -11.99 -1.06 -4.87
CA PHE A 94 -11.58 -0.86 -3.47
C PHE A 94 -11.45 0.63 -3.13
N TYR A 95 -10.65 1.38 -3.90
CA TYR A 95 -10.26 2.73 -3.53
C TYR A 95 -11.21 3.80 -4.07
N HIS A 96 -11.50 3.79 -5.37
CA HIS A 96 -12.32 4.85 -5.97
C HIS A 96 -13.81 4.70 -5.66
N ILE A 97 -14.33 3.48 -5.60
CA ILE A 97 -15.74 3.23 -5.38
C ILE A 97 -16.02 3.01 -3.89
N THR A 98 -15.56 1.92 -3.31
CA THR A 98 -15.94 1.56 -1.93
C THR A 98 -15.40 2.57 -0.91
N SER A 99 -14.12 2.92 -1.00
CA SER A 99 -13.54 3.86 -0.03
C SER A 99 -14.03 5.30 -0.22
N LYS A 100 -14.07 5.82 -1.46
CA LYS A 100 -14.39 7.22 -1.73
C LYS A 100 -15.87 7.52 -1.89
N GLU A 101 -16.66 6.63 -2.48
CA GLU A 101 -18.10 6.89 -2.69
C GLU A 101 -18.96 6.38 -1.53
N CYS A 102 -18.52 5.31 -0.81
CA CYS A 102 -19.27 4.78 0.32
C CYS A 102 -18.75 5.32 1.65
N PHE A 103 -17.52 5.01 2.04
CA PHE A 103 -17.03 5.33 3.38
C PHE A 103 -16.67 6.79 3.57
N TRP A 104 -15.97 7.39 2.63
CA TRP A 104 -15.49 8.77 2.78
C TRP A 104 -16.63 9.78 3.05
N PRO A 105 -17.75 9.77 2.30
CA PRO A 105 -18.85 10.70 2.56
C PRO A 105 -19.47 10.54 3.94
N ILE A 106 -19.62 9.31 4.43
CA ILE A 106 -20.18 9.05 5.76
C ILE A 106 -19.24 9.55 6.85
N LEU A 107 -17.95 9.21 6.74
CA LEU A 107 -16.93 9.59 7.72
C LEU A 107 -16.70 11.10 7.80
N HIS A 108 -16.98 11.82 6.70
CA HIS A 108 -16.83 13.28 6.63
C HIS A 108 -18.17 14.04 6.73
N THR A 109 -19.23 13.36 7.17
CA THR A 109 -20.56 13.97 7.38
C THR A 109 -21.21 14.55 6.13
N PHE A 110 -20.98 13.94 4.96
CA PHE A 110 -21.62 14.26 3.69
C PHE A 110 -22.57 13.15 3.23
N PRO A 111 -23.64 12.82 3.97
CA PRO A 111 -24.48 11.66 3.67
C PRO A 111 -25.19 11.74 2.32
N THR A 112 -25.40 12.95 1.79
CA THR A 112 -26.01 13.16 0.46
C THR A 112 -25.13 12.71 -0.70
N HIS A 113 -23.82 12.49 -0.47
CA HIS A 113 -22.87 11.99 -1.47
C HIS A 113 -22.60 10.49 -1.32
N PHE A 114 -23.23 9.84 -0.34
CA PHE A 114 -23.08 8.41 -0.12
C PHE A 114 -23.71 7.60 -1.26
N ASN A 115 -22.92 6.69 -1.84
CA ASN A 115 -23.34 5.82 -2.92
C ASN A 115 -22.75 4.42 -2.74
N VAL A 116 -23.61 3.42 -2.62
CA VAL A 116 -23.25 2.00 -2.47
C VAL A 116 -23.51 1.17 -3.72
N ASN A 117 -24.13 1.76 -4.76
CA ASN A 117 -24.68 1.00 -5.88
C ASN A 117 -23.60 0.22 -6.66
N ASN A 118 -22.38 0.73 -6.70
CA ASN A 118 -21.27 0.13 -7.41
C ASN A 118 -20.24 -0.52 -6.49
N ALA A 119 -20.50 -0.55 -5.18
CA ALA A 119 -19.57 -1.17 -4.22
C ALA A 119 -19.59 -2.69 -4.36
N ASP A 120 -18.40 -3.26 -4.44
CA ASP A 120 -18.19 -4.70 -4.44
C ASP A 120 -17.49 -5.12 -3.13
N TRP A 121 -18.26 -5.68 -2.22
CA TRP A 121 -17.79 -6.13 -0.92
C TRP A 121 -16.81 -7.30 -1.02
N GLY A 122 -16.98 -8.18 -2.00
CA GLY A 122 -16.06 -9.29 -2.22
C GLY A 122 -14.67 -8.80 -2.59
N ILE A 123 -14.57 -7.82 -3.48
CA ILE A 123 -13.29 -7.18 -3.81
C ILE A 123 -12.74 -6.41 -2.61
N PHE A 124 -13.58 -5.69 -1.88
CA PHE A 124 -13.15 -4.96 -0.68
C PHE A 124 -12.55 -5.88 0.38
N GLU A 125 -13.20 -6.99 0.68
CA GLU A 125 -12.70 -8.01 1.61
C GLU A 125 -11.40 -8.65 1.10
N GLU A 126 -11.35 -9.00 -0.19
CA GLU A 126 -10.17 -9.62 -0.80
C GLU A 126 -8.93 -8.73 -0.73
N VAL A 127 -9.06 -7.44 -1.05
CA VAL A 127 -7.95 -6.49 -0.97
C VAL A 127 -7.47 -6.34 0.47
N ASN A 128 -8.39 -6.18 1.43
CA ASN A 128 -8.03 -6.10 2.85
C ASN A 128 -7.35 -7.39 3.33
N ARG A 129 -7.84 -8.56 2.90
CA ARG A 129 -7.24 -9.85 3.22
C ARG A 129 -5.80 -9.94 2.72
N ARG A 130 -5.52 -9.52 1.50
CA ARG A 130 -4.15 -9.49 0.94
C ARG A 130 -3.22 -8.58 1.75
N PHE A 131 -3.69 -7.40 2.16
CA PHE A 131 -2.92 -6.53 3.05
C PHE A 131 -2.66 -7.20 4.41
N ALA A 132 -3.64 -7.86 4.99
CA ALA A 132 -3.49 -8.55 6.26
C ALA A 132 -2.50 -9.73 6.16
N GLU A 133 -2.58 -10.52 5.11
CA GLU A 133 -1.64 -11.62 4.84
C GLU A 133 -0.21 -11.11 4.70
N ALA A 134 0.00 -10.04 3.93
CA ALA A 134 1.31 -9.41 3.80
C ALA A 134 1.83 -8.90 5.16
N ALA A 135 0.96 -8.25 5.95
CA ALA A 135 1.34 -7.80 7.29
C ALA A 135 1.74 -8.94 8.21
N CYS A 136 0.98 -10.03 8.24
CA CYS A 136 1.32 -11.21 9.03
C CYS A 136 2.63 -11.88 8.59
N LYS A 137 2.92 -11.85 7.28
CA LYS A 137 4.16 -12.40 6.73
C LYS A 137 5.39 -11.57 7.08
N GLU A 138 5.25 -10.24 7.11
CA GLU A 138 6.36 -9.31 7.38
C GLU A 138 6.58 -9.05 8.88
N ALA A 139 5.55 -9.16 9.70
CA ALA A 139 5.65 -8.92 11.14
C ALA A 139 6.48 -10.00 11.83
N ALA A 140 7.31 -9.59 12.79
CA ALA A 140 7.99 -10.52 13.70
C ALA A 140 6.96 -11.21 14.59
N GLU A 141 7.23 -12.47 14.94
CA GLU A 141 6.49 -13.15 15.99
C GLU A 141 6.76 -12.45 17.34
N GLY A 142 5.68 -12.01 18.00
CA GLY A 142 5.74 -11.36 19.33
C GLY A 142 5.88 -12.35 20.47
#